data_48c1b9d5de4e24bd041d3cbe495977b4
#
_entry.id   48c1b9d5de4e24bd041d3cbe495977b4
#
_cell.length_a   1.000
_cell.length_b   1.000
_cell.length_c   1.000
_cell.angle_alpha   90.00
_cell.angle_beta   90.00
_cell.angle_gamma   90.00
#
_symmetry.space_group_name_H-M   'P 1'
#
loop_
_entity.id
_entity.type
_entity.pdbx_description
1 polymer ?
#
loop_
_entity_poly.entity_id
_entity_poly.type
_entity_poly.pdbx_seq_one_letter_code
_entity_poly.pdbx_strand_id
1 'polypeptide(L)'
;MSKPQIILMTDLDGTLLDHDNFGYESVKSFMVELIHAGIKIIPNSSKTSEELEYFCAGFGQRLAYVSENGAALHYLDLLSDSNTDERSTSKIFGRSVSELMTVWTSKIPIALRNQCLFLDEVDQLMQSRYLGLTEDALDRAMKRNYSRPFIFKGSDDDFYLLKKEANKLDLNVLRGG
;
A
#
# COMPACT_ATOMS: atom_id res chain seq x y z
N MET A 1 1.73 31.82 19.81
CA MET A 1 2.21 31.19 18.56
C MET A 1 2.06 29.68 18.74
N SER A 2 1.28 28.99 17.90
CA SER A 2 1.19 27.55 17.91
C SER A 2 2.56 26.96 17.53
N LYS A 3 3.01 25.91 18.22
CA LYS A 3 4.23 25.18 17.83
C LYS A 3 4.05 24.66 16.38
N PRO A 4 5.09 24.68 15.55
CA PRO A 4 4.99 24.09 14.22
C PRO A 4 4.68 22.60 14.36
N GLN A 5 3.68 22.14 13.62
CA GLN A 5 3.34 20.72 13.57
C GLN A 5 4.32 20.03 12.62
N ILE A 6 5.00 19.00 13.13
CA ILE A 6 5.92 18.18 12.33
C ILE A 6 5.20 16.92 11.90
N ILE A 7 5.20 16.63 10.61
CA ILE A 7 4.70 15.40 10.02
C ILE A 7 5.88 14.66 9.40
N LEU A 8 6.09 13.42 9.81
CA LEU A 8 7.06 12.51 9.23
C LEU A 8 6.32 11.47 8.38
N MET A 9 6.44 11.56 7.07
CA MET A 9 5.95 10.54 6.16
C MET A 9 7.10 9.60 5.81
N THR A 10 6.89 8.30 5.92
CA THR A 10 7.94 7.29 5.75
C THR A 10 7.40 6.05 5.03
N ASP A 11 8.23 5.48 4.16
CA ASP A 11 7.99 4.15 3.63
C ASP A 11 8.21 3.07 4.71
N LEU A 12 7.75 1.87 4.46
CA LEU A 12 7.88 0.73 5.37
C LEU A 12 8.97 -0.24 4.94
N ASP A 13 8.82 -0.86 3.78
CA ASP A 13 9.68 -1.97 3.35
C ASP A 13 11.10 -1.48 3.06
N GLY A 14 12.09 -2.03 3.77
CA GLY A 14 13.48 -1.58 3.67
C GLY A 14 13.77 -0.19 4.23
N THR A 15 12.81 0.43 4.95
CA THR A 15 12.95 1.73 5.61
C THR A 15 12.67 1.62 7.10
N LEU A 16 11.43 1.42 7.52
CA LEU A 16 11.06 1.15 8.91
C LEU A 16 11.06 -0.35 9.23
N LEU A 17 10.74 -1.17 8.24
CA LEU A 17 10.80 -2.61 8.33
C LEU A 17 12.16 -3.08 7.81
N ASP A 18 12.78 -3.98 8.56
CA ASP A 18 13.98 -4.67 8.13
C ASP A 18 13.73 -5.44 6.83
N HIS A 19 14.70 -5.41 5.92
CA HIS A 19 14.55 -6.00 4.59
C HIS A 19 14.41 -7.53 4.63
N ASP A 20 15.05 -8.19 5.60
CA ASP A 20 15.15 -9.65 5.61
C ASP A 20 14.07 -10.32 6.46
N ASN A 21 13.66 -9.68 7.57
CA ASN A 21 12.74 -10.27 8.53
C ASN A 21 11.45 -9.46 8.78
N PHE A 22 11.30 -8.30 8.09
CA PHE A 22 10.20 -7.36 8.27
C PHE A 22 9.99 -6.89 9.73
N GLY A 23 11.02 -7.05 10.57
CA GLY A 23 11.01 -6.59 11.95
C GLY A 23 11.19 -5.07 12.03
N TYR A 24 10.62 -4.46 13.06
CA TYR A 24 10.75 -3.02 13.33
C TYR A 24 11.16 -2.74 14.79
N GLU A 25 11.50 -3.76 15.54
CA GLU A 25 11.83 -3.63 16.96
C GLU A 25 13.02 -2.67 17.21
N SER A 26 13.99 -2.63 16.27
CA SER A 26 15.17 -1.74 16.38
C SER A 26 14.81 -0.26 16.31
N VAL A 27 13.73 0.11 15.65
CA VAL A 27 13.28 1.51 15.45
C VAL A 27 12.04 1.86 16.29
N LYS A 28 11.37 0.86 16.86
CA LYS A 28 10.10 1.01 17.57
C LYS A 28 10.16 2.01 18.73
N SER A 29 11.17 1.87 19.61
CA SER A 29 11.33 2.76 20.76
C SER A 29 11.52 4.21 20.32
N PHE A 30 12.34 4.44 19.30
CA PHE A 30 12.57 5.78 18.75
C PHE A 30 11.31 6.37 18.13
N MET A 31 10.55 5.58 17.37
CA MET A 31 9.27 6.04 16.83
C MET A 31 8.28 6.42 17.92
N VAL A 32 8.19 5.63 18.98
CA VAL A 32 7.34 5.94 20.14
C VAL A 32 7.76 7.25 20.80
N GLU A 33 9.06 7.50 20.95
CA GLU A 33 9.57 8.78 21.48
C GLU A 33 9.18 9.97 20.58
N LEU A 34 9.28 9.85 19.26
CA LEU A 34 8.87 10.88 18.30
C LEU A 34 7.37 11.19 18.44
N ILE A 35 6.55 10.15 18.55
CA ILE A 35 5.10 10.32 18.74
C ILE A 35 4.80 11.02 20.06
N HIS A 36 5.46 10.64 21.15
CA HIS A 36 5.32 11.31 22.45
C HIS A 36 5.78 12.78 22.41
N ALA A 37 6.77 13.09 21.55
CA ALA A 37 7.18 14.46 21.31
C ALA A 37 6.19 15.29 20.45
N GLY A 38 5.08 14.68 20.01
CA GLY A 38 4.03 15.31 19.22
C GLY A 38 4.28 15.32 17.72
N ILE A 39 5.25 14.53 17.24
CA ILE A 39 5.50 14.33 15.81
C ILE A 39 4.46 13.33 15.28
N LYS A 40 3.77 13.71 14.20
CA LYS A 40 2.81 12.84 13.51
C LYS A 40 3.55 11.97 12.51
N ILE A 41 3.54 10.66 12.72
CA ILE A 41 4.17 9.70 11.81
C ILE A 41 3.09 9.11 10.91
N ILE A 42 3.32 9.14 9.59
CA ILE A 42 2.42 8.62 8.57
C ILE A 42 3.16 7.56 7.76
N PRO A 43 2.95 6.27 8.04
CA PRO A 43 3.38 5.20 7.14
C PRO A 43 2.75 5.37 5.75
N ASN A 44 3.56 5.24 4.70
CA ASN A 44 3.12 5.34 3.30
C ASN A 44 3.71 4.16 2.53
N SER A 45 2.87 3.21 2.13
CA SER A 45 3.36 1.94 1.61
C SER A 45 2.51 1.39 0.46
N SER A 46 3.06 0.42 -0.25
CA SER A 46 2.34 -0.42 -1.21
C SER A 46 1.40 -1.44 -0.54
N LYS A 47 1.48 -1.57 0.78
CA LYS A 47 0.70 -2.51 1.59
C LYS A 47 -0.79 -2.13 1.61
N THR A 48 -1.62 -3.15 1.88
CA THR A 48 -3.06 -2.98 2.08
C THR A 48 -3.37 -2.24 3.39
N SER A 49 -4.61 -1.79 3.53
CA SER A 49 -5.11 -1.20 4.76
C SER A 49 -4.97 -2.17 5.95
N GLU A 50 -5.30 -3.43 5.76
CA GLU A 50 -5.21 -4.47 6.79
C GLU A 50 -3.78 -4.76 7.24
N GLU A 51 -2.82 -4.72 6.31
CA GLU A 51 -1.40 -4.85 6.66
C GLU A 51 -0.92 -3.65 7.48
N LEU A 52 -1.34 -2.44 7.09
CA LEU A 52 -0.96 -1.20 7.78
C LEU A 52 -1.64 -1.06 9.14
N GLU A 53 -2.89 -1.48 9.29
CA GLU A 53 -3.56 -1.54 10.59
C GLU A 53 -2.85 -2.49 11.55
N TYR A 54 -2.49 -3.67 11.05
CA TYR A 54 -1.70 -4.65 11.82
C TYR A 54 -0.35 -4.07 12.27
N PHE A 55 0.36 -3.39 11.36
CA PHE A 55 1.60 -2.71 11.67
C PHE A 55 1.41 -1.61 12.73
N CYS A 56 0.45 -0.71 12.53
CA CYS A 56 0.19 0.42 13.43
C CYS A 56 -0.24 -0.05 14.84
N ALA A 57 -0.98 -1.15 14.94
CA ALA A 57 -1.38 -1.73 16.21
C ALA A 57 -0.17 -2.12 17.08
N GLY A 58 0.96 -2.46 16.47
CA GLY A 58 2.21 -2.78 17.15
C GLY A 58 2.81 -1.62 17.97
N PHE A 59 2.41 -0.37 17.71
CA PHE A 59 2.81 0.82 18.48
C PHE A 59 1.89 1.13 19.66
N GLY A 60 0.80 0.36 19.85
CA GLY A 60 -0.16 0.57 20.94
C GLY A 60 -1.06 1.80 20.76
N GLN A 61 -1.04 2.43 19.59
CA GLN A 61 -1.87 3.60 19.26
C GLN A 61 -2.19 3.66 17.78
N ARG A 62 -3.26 4.38 17.45
CA ARG A 62 -3.65 4.58 16.04
C ARG A 62 -2.74 5.61 15.38
N LEU A 63 -2.30 5.33 14.18
CA LEU A 63 -1.58 6.25 13.29
C LEU A 63 -2.40 6.49 12.04
N ALA A 64 -2.34 7.70 11.48
CA ALA A 64 -2.75 7.90 10.11
C ALA A 64 -1.77 7.18 9.18
N TYR A 65 -2.25 6.63 8.07
CA TYR A 65 -1.39 5.93 7.10
C TYR A 65 -1.93 6.07 5.67
N VAL A 66 -1.03 5.87 4.71
CA VAL A 66 -1.33 5.86 3.28
C VAL A 66 -1.11 4.46 2.74
N SER A 67 -2.16 3.86 2.16
CA SER A 67 -2.16 2.50 1.65
C SER A 67 -2.10 2.45 0.12
N GLU A 68 -1.69 1.27 -0.38
CA GLU A 68 -1.72 0.88 -1.80
C GLU A 68 -1.12 1.94 -2.75
N ASN A 69 0.13 2.36 -2.44
CA ASN A 69 0.89 3.33 -3.24
C ASN A 69 0.22 4.71 -3.36
N GLY A 70 -0.41 5.20 -2.29
CA GLY A 70 -1.04 6.51 -2.29
C GLY A 70 -2.53 6.49 -2.66
N ALA A 71 -3.12 5.31 -2.80
CA ALA A 71 -4.52 5.20 -3.22
C ALA A 71 -5.53 5.66 -2.15
N ALA A 72 -5.19 5.52 -0.88
CA ALA A 72 -6.06 5.99 0.21
C ALA A 72 -5.24 6.47 1.42
N LEU A 73 -5.67 7.58 2.02
CA LEU A 73 -5.18 8.08 3.30
C LEU A 73 -6.25 7.81 4.36
N HIS A 74 -5.85 7.13 5.42
CA HIS A 74 -6.72 6.68 6.50
C HIS A 74 -6.47 7.48 7.78
N TYR A 75 -7.53 7.64 8.61
CA TYR A 75 -7.50 8.33 9.91
C TYR A 75 -7.05 9.80 9.80
N LEU A 76 -7.66 10.56 8.88
CA LEU A 76 -7.39 11.98 8.71
C LEU A 76 -7.64 12.80 9.98
N ASP A 77 -8.58 12.38 10.82
CA ASP A 77 -8.89 12.98 12.11
C ASP A 77 -7.65 13.11 13.00
N LEU A 78 -6.71 12.17 12.91
CA LEU A 78 -5.46 12.21 13.67
C LEU A 78 -4.47 13.28 13.18
N LEU A 79 -4.69 13.85 11.99
CA LEU A 79 -3.82 14.87 11.41
C LEU A 79 -4.28 16.31 11.73
N SER A 80 -5.53 16.49 12.14
CA SER A 80 -6.08 17.79 12.54
C SER A 80 -6.06 17.95 14.04
N ASP A 81 -5.91 19.19 14.51
CA ASP A 81 -6.03 19.54 15.92
C ASP A 81 -7.50 19.84 16.31
N SER A 82 -8.44 19.67 15.36
CA SER A 82 -9.86 19.89 15.59
C SER A 82 -10.48 18.65 16.23
N ASN A 83 -11.07 18.83 17.41
CA ASN A 83 -11.95 17.86 18.08
C ASN A 83 -13.26 17.69 17.29
N THR A 84 -13.21 17.33 16.03
CA THR A 84 -14.40 16.93 15.30
C THR A 84 -14.67 15.46 15.60
N ASP A 85 -15.86 15.19 16.12
CA ASP A 85 -16.39 13.85 16.44
C ASP A 85 -16.59 12.95 15.19
N GLU A 86 -15.98 13.31 14.06
CA GLU A 86 -16.03 12.54 12.83
C GLU A 86 -15.09 11.35 12.92
N ARG A 87 -15.66 10.24 13.31
CA ARG A 87 -15.01 8.93 13.39
C ARG A 87 -14.43 8.55 12.02
N SER A 88 -13.12 8.34 11.98
CA SER A 88 -12.40 7.61 10.93
C SER A 88 -12.71 8.09 9.52
N THR A 89 -12.26 9.28 9.15
CA THR A 89 -12.36 9.75 7.77
C THR A 89 -11.19 9.23 6.96
N SER A 90 -11.49 8.39 5.97
CA SER A 90 -10.53 8.03 4.93
C SER A 90 -10.75 8.92 3.71
N LYS A 91 -9.68 9.34 3.06
CA LYS A 91 -9.71 10.04 1.78
C LYS A 91 -9.16 9.13 0.69
N ILE A 92 -10.02 8.79 -0.26
CA ILE A 92 -9.70 7.91 -1.37
C ILE A 92 -9.26 8.76 -2.56
N PHE A 93 -8.13 8.41 -3.17
CA PHE A 93 -7.56 9.03 -4.36
C PHE A 93 -7.51 8.06 -5.53
N GLY A 94 -7.38 6.75 -5.24
CA GLY A 94 -7.33 5.69 -6.24
C GLY A 94 -8.70 5.28 -6.76
N ARG A 95 -8.70 4.59 -7.90
CA ARG A 95 -9.89 3.88 -8.41
C ARG A 95 -10.00 2.53 -7.71
N SER A 96 -11.21 2.06 -7.49
CA SER A 96 -11.45 0.69 -7.00
C SER A 96 -10.91 -0.36 -7.98
N VAL A 97 -10.57 -1.55 -7.47
CA VAL A 97 -10.12 -2.68 -8.32
C VAL A 97 -11.13 -2.97 -9.44
N SER A 98 -12.43 -2.86 -9.16
CA SER A 98 -13.48 -3.06 -10.17
C SER A 98 -13.38 -2.05 -11.31
N GLU A 99 -13.19 -0.77 -11.00
CA GLU A 99 -13.01 0.30 -11.99
C GLU A 99 -11.71 0.12 -12.77
N LEU A 100 -10.61 -0.20 -12.09
CA LEU A 100 -9.32 -0.51 -12.73
C LEU A 100 -9.48 -1.64 -13.75
N MET A 101 -10.13 -2.73 -13.36
CA MET A 101 -10.30 -3.91 -14.21
C MET A 101 -11.25 -3.66 -15.38
N THR A 102 -12.24 -2.79 -15.22
CA THR A 102 -13.12 -2.37 -16.33
C THR A 102 -12.31 -1.66 -17.41
N VAL A 103 -11.43 -0.72 -17.03
CA VAL A 103 -10.56 -0.02 -17.99
C VAL A 103 -9.51 -0.99 -18.56
N TRP A 104 -8.87 -1.79 -17.71
CA TRP A 104 -7.87 -2.78 -18.10
C TRP A 104 -8.38 -3.73 -19.17
N THR A 105 -9.54 -4.36 -18.93
CA THR A 105 -10.10 -5.36 -19.84
C THR A 105 -10.59 -4.76 -21.15
N SER A 106 -11.08 -3.53 -21.14
CA SER A 106 -11.65 -2.88 -22.33
C SER A 106 -10.64 -2.13 -23.19
N LYS A 107 -9.50 -1.68 -22.61
CA LYS A 107 -8.60 -0.74 -23.28
C LYS A 107 -7.16 -1.24 -23.44
N ILE A 108 -6.64 -2.07 -22.53
CA ILE A 108 -5.29 -2.63 -22.67
C ILE A 108 -5.31 -3.73 -23.75
N PRO A 109 -4.35 -3.72 -24.70
CA PRO A 109 -4.25 -4.75 -25.75
C PRO A 109 -4.22 -6.17 -25.18
N ILE A 110 -5.01 -7.06 -25.77
CA ILE A 110 -5.13 -8.44 -25.29
C ILE A 110 -3.78 -9.18 -25.25
N ALA A 111 -2.88 -8.90 -26.21
CA ALA A 111 -1.56 -9.49 -26.26
C ALA A 111 -0.72 -9.16 -25.01
N LEU A 112 -0.85 -7.95 -24.45
CA LEU A 112 -0.18 -7.54 -23.23
C LEU A 112 -0.89 -8.10 -21.98
N ARG A 113 -2.22 -8.10 -21.97
CA ARG A 113 -3.00 -8.64 -20.85
C ARG A 113 -2.74 -10.12 -20.62
N ASN A 114 -2.62 -10.90 -21.69
CA ASN A 114 -2.35 -12.34 -21.61
C ASN A 114 -0.96 -12.67 -21.02
N GLN A 115 -0.08 -11.69 -20.89
CA GLN A 115 1.22 -11.84 -20.23
C GLN A 115 1.18 -11.52 -18.74
N CYS A 116 0.03 -11.07 -18.24
CA CYS A 116 -0.19 -10.72 -16.84
C CYS A 116 -0.99 -11.82 -16.13
N LEU A 117 -0.39 -12.48 -15.15
CA LEU A 117 -1.07 -13.44 -14.29
C LEU A 117 -1.36 -12.76 -12.96
N PHE A 118 -2.61 -12.45 -12.69
CA PHE A 118 -3.01 -11.81 -11.43
C PHE A 118 -2.86 -12.76 -10.25
N LEU A 119 -2.39 -12.23 -9.11
CA LEU A 119 -2.14 -13.06 -7.92
C LEU A 119 -3.42 -13.63 -7.31
N ASP A 120 -4.54 -12.94 -7.45
CA ASP A 120 -5.86 -13.44 -6.99
C ASP A 120 -6.47 -14.52 -7.92
N GLU A 121 -5.85 -14.80 -9.06
CA GLU A 121 -6.24 -15.88 -9.98
C GLU A 121 -5.40 -17.16 -9.81
N VAL A 122 -4.43 -17.17 -8.90
CA VAL A 122 -3.61 -18.35 -8.59
C VAL A 122 -3.94 -18.86 -7.19
N ASP A 123 -3.57 -20.12 -6.94
CA ASP A 123 -3.79 -20.75 -5.64
C ASP A 123 -2.92 -20.12 -4.53
N GLN A 124 -3.31 -20.36 -3.29
CA GLN A 124 -2.66 -19.81 -2.10
C GLN A 124 -1.17 -20.20 -1.99
N LEU A 125 -0.79 -21.38 -2.45
CA LEU A 125 0.60 -21.83 -2.44
C LEU A 125 1.46 -20.99 -3.40
N MET A 126 0.94 -20.69 -4.57
CA MET A 126 1.60 -19.79 -5.53
C MET A 126 1.66 -18.35 -5.01
N GLN A 127 0.57 -17.84 -4.43
CA GLN A 127 0.56 -16.52 -3.80
C GLN A 127 1.64 -16.40 -2.72
N SER A 128 1.69 -17.37 -1.80
CA SER A 128 2.69 -17.45 -0.73
C SER A 128 4.12 -17.47 -1.30
N ARG A 129 4.35 -18.26 -2.35
CA ARG A 129 5.66 -18.35 -3.01
C ARG A 129 6.12 -17.04 -3.64
N TYR A 130 5.21 -16.30 -4.27
CA TYR A 130 5.56 -15.04 -4.93
C TYR A 130 5.69 -13.86 -3.96
N LEU A 131 4.90 -13.84 -2.90
CA LEU A 131 4.90 -12.75 -1.93
C LEU A 131 5.85 -13.01 -0.75
N GLY A 132 6.32 -14.24 -0.56
CA GLY A 132 7.10 -14.62 0.62
C GLY A 132 6.31 -14.59 1.92
N LEU A 133 4.97 -14.57 1.84
CA LEU A 133 4.05 -14.45 2.98
C LEU A 133 3.30 -15.74 3.21
N THR A 134 2.91 -15.99 4.47
CA THR A 134 2.14 -17.18 4.86
C THR A 134 0.92 -16.78 5.69
N GLU A 135 -0.09 -17.67 5.71
CA GLU A 135 -1.26 -17.59 6.57
C GLU A 135 -1.89 -16.17 6.64
N ASP A 136 -2.08 -15.67 7.86
CA ASP A 136 -2.73 -14.38 8.11
C ASP A 136 -2.05 -13.18 7.42
N ALA A 137 -0.75 -13.22 7.22
CA ALA A 137 -0.01 -12.17 6.53
C ALA A 137 -0.39 -12.15 5.03
N LEU A 138 -0.49 -13.33 4.42
CA LEU A 138 -0.95 -13.48 3.05
C LEU A 138 -2.39 -13.01 2.89
N ASP A 139 -3.29 -13.42 3.80
CA ASP A 139 -4.70 -13.01 3.77
C ASP A 139 -4.85 -11.48 3.84
N ARG A 140 -4.05 -10.81 4.70
CA ARG A 140 -4.03 -9.34 4.74
C ARG A 140 -3.53 -8.72 3.44
N ALA A 141 -2.42 -9.24 2.88
CA ALA A 141 -1.81 -8.71 1.67
C ALA A 141 -2.70 -8.87 0.42
N MET A 142 -3.61 -9.85 0.42
CA MET A 142 -4.55 -10.09 -0.69
C MET A 142 -5.83 -9.25 -0.61
N LYS A 143 -6.11 -8.56 0.51
CA LYS A 143 -7.30 -7.69 0.66
C LYS A 143 -7.09 -6.31 0.05
N ARG A 144 -6.95 -6.27 -1.26
CA ARG A 144 -6.68 -5.04 -2.02
C ARG A 144 -7.93 -4.37 -2.53
N ASN A 145 -8.00 -3.06 -2.36
CA ASN A 145 -9.14 -2.24 -2.77
C ASN A 145 -8.85 -1.38 -3.99
N TYR A 146 -7.59 -0.98 -4.19
CA TYR A 146 -7.18 0.03 -5.17
C TYR A 146 -6.00 -0.41 -6.05
N SER A 147 -5.51 -1.62 -5.86
CA SER A 147 -4.43 -2.20 -6.66
C SER A 147 -4.65 -3.68 -6.88
N ARG A 148 -4.13 -4.22 -7.98
CA ARG A 148 -4.25 -5.63 -8.30
C ARG A 148 -2.90 -6.15 -8.77
N PRO A 149 -2.14 -6.85 -7.92
CA PRO A 149 -0.80 -7.32 -8.26
C PRO A 149 -0.87 -8.46 -9.27
N PHE A 150 0.10 -8.49 -10.16
CA PHE A 150 0.24 -9.55 -11.16
C PHE A 150 1.71 -9.89 -11.41
N ILE A 151 1.93 -11.10 -11.91
CA ILE A 151 3.21 -11.58 -12.40
C ILE A 151 3.24 -11.31 -13.90
N PHE A 152 4.25 -10.58 -14.34
CA PHE A 152 4.45 -10.34 -15.75
C PHE A 152 5.35 -11.41 -16.36
N LYS A 153 4.89 -12.05 -17.45
CA LYS A 153 5.56 -13.16 -18.14
C LYS A 153 6.17 -12.76 -19.48
N GLY A 154 6.04 -11.50 -19.86
CA GLY A 154 6.54 -10.98 -21.12
C GLY A 154 7.98 -10.50 -21.05
N SER A 155 8.48 -9.97 -22.18
CA SER A 155 9.78 -9.32 -22.26
C SER A 155 9.79 -7.95 -21.56
N ASP A 156 10.99 -7.39 -21.35
CA ASP A 156 11.12 -6.01 -20.84
C ASP A 156 10.53 -4.99 -21.80
N ASP A 157 10.62 -5.21 -23.13
CA ASP A 157 9.99 -4.36 -24.13
C ASP A 157 8.46 -4.40 -24.03
N ASP A 158 7.88 -5.58 -23.83
CA ASP A 158 6.43 -5.73 -23.60
C ASP A 158 6.01 -5.07 -22.29
N PHE A 159 6.83 -5.15 -21.23
CA PHE A 159 6.56 -4.47 -19.97
C PHE A 159 6.57 -2.96 -20.14
N TYR A 160 7.55 -2.43 -20.87
CA TYR A 160 7.61 -1.00 -21.19
C TYR A 160 6.38 -0.56 -21.99
N LEU A 161 5.97 -1.35 -22.99
CA LEU A 161 4.77 -1.08 -23.78
C LEU A 161 3.51 -1.12 -22.91
N LEU A 162 3.37 -2.13 -22.04
CA LEU A 162 2.27 -2.24 -21.09
C LEU A 162 2.17 -0.99 -20.20
N LYS A 163 3.28 -0.57 -19.63
CA LYS A 163 3.36 0.65 -18.80
C LYS A 163 2.94 1.89 -19.58
N LYS A 164 3.39 2.01 -20.82
CA LYS A 164 3.03 3.13 -21.70
C LYS A 164 1.53 3.15 -22.03
N GLU A 165 0.95 2.01 -22.37
CA GLU A 165 -0.49 1.91 -22.67
C GLU A 165 -1.34 2.15 -21.41
N ALA A 166 -0.93 1.63 -20.26
CA ALA A 166 -1.60 1.87 -18.99
C ALA A 166 -1.59 3.36 -18.59
N ASN A 167 -0.45 4.04 -18.73
CA ASN A 167 -0.32 5.47 -18.40
C ASN A 167 -1.25 6.37 -19.23
N LYS A 168 -1.55 6.01 -20.48
CA LYS A 168 -2.52 6.75 -21.31
C LYS A 168 -3.95 6.70 -20.74
N LEU A 169 -4.21 5.77 -19.84
CA LEU A 169 -5.51 5.49 -19.24
C LEU A 169 -5.57 5.90 -17.76
N ASP A 170 -4.58 6.67 -17.30
CA ASP A 170 -4.37 7.00 -15.88
C ASP A 170 -4.27 5.74 -14.99
N LEU A 171 -3.68 4.68 -15.52
CA LEU A 171 -3.31 3.48 -14.77
C LEU A 171 -1.80 3.44 -14.57
N ASN A 172 -1.36 3.24 -13.33
CA ASN A 172 0.05 3.06 -13.01
C ASN A 172 0.41 1.56 -12.93
N VAL A 173 1.41 1.16 -13.69
CA VAL A 173 2.03 -0.16 -13.57
C VAL A 173 3.40 0.03 -12.94
N LEU A 174 3.56 -0.49 -11.72
CA LEU A 174 4.78 -0.39 -10.92
C LEU A 174 5.41 -1.79 -10.77
N ARG A 175 6.74 -1.85 -10.69
CA ARG A 175 7.41 -3.06 -10.21
C ARG A 175 7.33 -3.07 -8.68
N GLY A 176 6.90 -4.18 -8.12
CA GLY A 176 7.00 -4.45 -6.69
C GLY A 176 8.46 -4.77 -6.32
N GLY A 177 8.82 -4.49 -5.08
CA GLY A 177 10.09 -4.90 -4.49
C GLY A 177 10.02 -6.34 -3.96
#